data_cfe47cd09809650f764c8529963f607f
#
_entry.id   cfe47cd09809650f764c8529963f607f
#
_cell.length_a   1.000
_cell.length_b   1.000
_cell.length_c   1.000
_cell.angle_alpha   90.00
_cell.angle_beta   90.00
_cell.angle_gamma   90.00
#
_symmetry.space_group_name_H-M   'P 1'
#
loop_
_entity.id
_entity.type
_entity.pdbx_description
1 polymer ?
#
loop_
_entity_poly.entity_id
_entity_poly.type
_entity_poly.pdbx_seq_one_letter_code
_entity_poly.pdbx_strand_id
1 'polypeptide(L)'
;IEIGGGDAAEFEMGGGGLWSSALDYTRFLRMILNDGTLDGARILSPDSIALMRDNQIGNIKAGKMDSAQPTLSAPFELFPNMHCGWSYGFLINPETGPAGRSPGSLAWAGIANTHYWIDAATDTIGVFMAQMLPFGEAPTMSAFTAFEAMAYQGA
;
A
#
# COMPACT_ATOMS: atom_id res chain seq x y z
N ILE A 1 -13.87 -13.73 12.33
CA ILE A 1 -13.16 -14.26 11.15
C ILE A 1 -11.70 -14.33 11.55
N GLU A 2 -11.14 -15.54 11.69
CA GLU A 2 -9.69 -15.70 11.77
C GLU A 2 -9.12 -15.42 10.37
N ILE A 3 -8.45 -14.31 10.22
CA ILE A 3 -7.67 -13.96 9.03
C ILE A 3 -6.21 -14.30 9.35
N GLY A 4 -5.72 -15.35 8.77
CA GLY A 4 -4.38 -15.87 8.98
C GLY A 4 -4.39 -17.26 9.59
N GLY A 5 -3.67 -18.17 8.98
CA GLY A 5 -3.49 -19.52 9.50
C GLY A 5 -2.74 -19.48 10.82
N GLY A 6 -3.26 -20.17 11.84
CA GLY A 6 -2.46 -20.56 12.98
C GLY A 6 -1.34 -21.53 12.56
N ASP A 7 -0.64 -22.11 13.52
CA ASP A 7 0.51 -23.03 13.33
C ASP A 7 0.23 -24.27 12.45
N ALA A 8 -0.98 -24.40 11.92
CA ALA A 8 -1.46 -25.51 11.08
C ALA A 8 -2.03 -25.05 9.73
N ALA A 9 -1.48 -23.98 9.14
CA ALA A 9 -1.90 -23.57 7.81
C ALA A 9 -1.63 -24.68 6.79
N GLU A 10 -2.68 -25.21 6.14
CA GLU A 10 -2.57 -26.23 5.10
C GLU A 10 -2.15 -25.66 3.74
N PHE A 11 -2.09 -24.34 3.61
CA PHE A 11 -1.78 -23.65 2.36
C PHE A 11 -0.98 -22.36 2.62
N GLU A 12 0.16 -22.24 1.97
CA GLU A 12 1.01 -21.04 1.99
C GLU A 12 0.39 -19.94 1.09
N MET A 13 -0.37 -19.05 1.70
CA MET A 13 -1.09 -18.00 0.98
C MET A 13 -0.17 -16.82 0.66
N GLY A 14 0.16 -16.61 -0.60
CA GLY A 14 1.01 -15.49 -1.04
C GLY A 14 0.41 -14.10 -0.81
N GLY A 15 -0.92 -13.98 -0.69
CA GLY A 15 -1.63 -12.72 -0.44
C GLY A 15 -2.02 -12.48 1.02
N GLY A 16 -1.63 -13.34 1.96
CA GLY A 16 -2.00 -13.23 3.37
C GLY A 16 -1.14 -14.13 4.25
N GLY A 17 -1.48 -14.21 5.55
CA GLY A 17 -0.81 -15.12 6.49
C GLY A 17 0.45 -14.55 7.16
N LEU A 18 0.92 -13.37 6.77
CA LEU A 18 2.00 -12.70 7.46
C LEU A 18 1.46 -11.70 8.51
N TRP A 19 2.12 -11.67 9.64
CA TRP A 19 1.85 -10.74 10.74
C TRP A 19 3.05 -9.81 10.92
N SER A 20 2.80 -8.53 11.12
CA SER A 20 3.85 -7.54 11.31
C SER A 20 3.41 -6.43 12.25
N SER A 21 4.36 -5.65 12.73
CA SER A 21 4.12 -4.38 13.40
C SER A 21 4.27 -3.21 12.41
N ALA A 22 3.73 -2.03 12.76
CA ALA A 22 3.94 -0.82 11.97
C ALA A 22 5.44 -0.49 11.83
N LEU A 23 6.22 -0.68 12.88
CA LEU A 23 7.66 -0.43 12.87
C LEU A 23 8.40 -1.37 11.93
N ASP A 24 8.10 -2.67 11.96
CA ASP A 24 8.76 -3.64 11.07
C ASP A 24 8.35 -3.44 9.62
N TYR A 25 7.06 -3.14 9.38
CA TYR A 25 6.61 -2.85 8.02
C TYR A 25 7.23 -1.54 7.47
N THR A 26 7.42 -0.54 8.32
CA THR A 26 8.18 0.67 7.99
C THR A 26 9.61 0.35 7.54
N ARG A 27 10.28 -0.63 8.15
CA ARG A 27 11.62 -1.08 7.72
C ARG A 27 11.59 -1.64 6.30
N PHE A 28 10.57 -2.44 5.95
CA PHE A 28 10.39 -2.92 4.57
C PHE A 28 10.20 -1.75 3.58
N LEU A 29 9.35 -0.78 3.91
CA LEU A 29 9.13 0.39 3.05
C LEU A 29 10.39 1.25 2.89
N ARG A 30 11.15 1.45 3.98
CA ARG A 30 12.46 2.12 3.92
C ARG A 30 13.45 1.40 3.02
N MET A 31 13.46 0.08 3.02
CA MET A 31 14.30 -0.71 2.12
C MET A 31 13.95 -0.42 0.64
N ILE A 32 12.66 -0.34 0.31
CA ILE A 32 12.21 0.04 -1.03
C ILE A 32 12.61 1.50 -1.35
N LEU A 33 12.40 2.44 -0.42
CA LEU A 33 12.74 3.85 -0.57
C LEU A 33 14.25 4.05 -0.79
N ASN A 34 15.10 3.26 -0.13
CA ASN A 34 16.56 3.31 -0.18
C ASN A 34 17.15 2.36 -1.24
N ASP A 35 16.47 2.18 -2.37
CA ASP A 35 16.95 1.40 -3.52
C ASP A 35 17.43 -0.01 -3.17
N GLY A 36 16.70 -0.67 -2.26
CA GLY A 36 16.95 -2.05 -1.87
C GLY A 36 17.96 -2.24 -0.74
N THR A 37 18.32 -1.17 -0.03
CA THR A 37 19.27 -1.21 1.10
C THR A 37 18.56 -0.85 2.41
N LEU A 38 18.83 -1.60 3.47
CA LEU A 38 18.36 -1.31 4.82
C LEU A 38 19.51 -1.48 5.83
N ASP A 39 19.75 -0.44 6.64
CA ASP A 39 20.74 -0.45 7.74
C ASP A 39 22.13 -0.97 7.28
N GLY A 40 22.55 -0.60 6.06
CA GLY A 40 23.83 -1.00 5.46
C GLY A 40 23.82 -2.36 4.76
N ALA A 41 22.75 -3.16 4.89
CA ALA A 41 22.61 -4.43 4.20
C ALA A 41 21.83 -4.25 2.87
N ARG A 42 22.34 -4.81 1.77
CA ARG A 42 21.62 -4.88 0.51
C ARG A 42 20.71 -6.09 0.50
N ILE A 43 19.41 -5.83 0.38
CA ILE A 43 18.35 -6.86 0.35
C ILE A 43 17.92 -7.14 -1.10
N LEU A 44 17.74 -6.08 -1.90
CA LEU A 44 17.40 -6.17 -3.32
C LEU A 44 18.38 -5.33 -4.15
N SER A 45 18.55 -5.70 -5.43
CA SER A 45 19.32 -4.88 -6.35
C SER A 45 18.58 -3.59 -6.71
N PRO A 46 19.29 -2.51 -7.08
CA PRO A 46 18.66 -1.29 -7.59
C PRO A 46 17.76 -1.56 -8.81
N ASP A 47 18.17 -2.46 -9.70
CA ASP A 47 17.38 -2.85 -10.88
C ASP A 47 16.06 -3.51 -10.49
N SER A 48 16.06 -4.36 -9.44
CA SER A 48 14.84 -4.96 -8.91
C SER A 48 13.90 -3.91 -8.35
N ILE A 49 14.43 -2.92 -7.62
CA ILE A 49 13.63 -1.81 -7.09
C ILE A 49 13.08 -0.93 -8.22
N ALA A 50 13.87 -0.66 -9.26
CA ALA A 50 13.40 0.08 -10.44
C ALA A 50 12.19 -0.62 -11.08
N LEU A 51 12.26 -1.95 -11.28
CA LEU A 51 11.13 -2.73 -11.78
C LEU A 51 9.91 -2.70 -10.84
N MET A 52 10.12 -2.66 -9.53
CA MET A 52 9.03 -2.55 -8.53
C MET A 52 8.39 -1.16 -8.51
N ARG A 53 9.06 -0.13 -9.03
CA ARG A 53 8.54 1.24 -9.13
C ARG A 53 7.92 1.55 -10.49
N ASP A 54 8.20 0.74 -11.51
CA ASP A 54 7.73 0.95 -12.87
C ASP A 54 6.36 0.31 -13.11
N ASN A 55 5.53 0.96 -13.94
CA ASN A 55 4.21 0.45 -14.30
C ASN A 55 4.34 -0.80 -15.20
N GLN A 56 3.85 -1.93 -14.73
CA GLN A 56 3.94 -3.22 -15.40
C GLN A 56 2.67 -3.60 -16.18
N ILE A 57 1.60 -2.82 -16.07
CA ILE A 57 0.31 -3.11 -16.73
C ILE A 57 0.03 -2.23 -17.96
N GLY A 58 1.02 -1.42 -18.37
CA GLY A 58 0.92 -0.55 -19.56
C GLY A 58 -0.25 0.43 -19.45
N ASN A 59 -1.16 0.41 -20.41
CA ASN A 59 -2.33 1.31 -20.47
C ASN A 59 -3.57 0.76 -19.74
N ILE A 60 -3.47 -0.34 -19.02
CA ILE A 60 -4.56 -0.86 -18.20
C ILE A 60 -4.69 0.01 -16.96
N LYS A 61 -5.90 0.47 -16.64
CA LYS A 61 -6.15 1.20 -15.39
C LYS A 61 -6.26 0.22 -14.24
N ALA A 62 -5.45 0.39 -13.20
CA ALA A 62 -5.70 -0.19 -11.89
C ALA A 62 -6.83 0.62 -11.23
N GLY A 63 -8.04 0.13 -11.32
CA GLY A 63 -9.24 0.88 -11.01
C GLY A 63 -10.07 0.31 -9.87
N LYS A 64 -11.36 0.56 -9.94
CA LYS A 64 -12.34 0.17 -8.94
C LYS A 64 -12.42 -1.35 -8.76
N MET A 65 -12.41 -1.77 -7.52
CA MET A 65 -12.74 -3.13 -7.08
C MET A 65 -14.16 -3.15 -6.56
N ASP A 66 -15.03 -3.94 -7.18
CA ASP A 66 -16.37 -4.19 -6.64
C ASP A 66 -16.33 -5.30 -5.57
N SER A 67 -17.24 -5.23 -4.62
CA SER A 67 -17.31 -6.23 -3.53
C SER A 67 -18.20 -7.41 -3.92
N ALA A 68 -17.63 -8.61 -3.85
CA ALA A 68 -18.41 -9.85 -3.93
C ALA A 68 -18.98 -10.27 -2.56
N GLN A 69 -18.42 -9.72 -1.44
CA GLN A 69 -18.82 -10.05 -0.08
C GLN A 69 -18.83 -8.78 0.78
N PRO A 70 -19.97 -8.07 0.89
CA PRO A 70 -20.05 -6.76 1.56
C PRO A 70 -19.68 -6.75 3.04
N THR A 71 -19.70 -7.89 3.72
CA THR A 71 -19.25 -8.02 5.11
C THR A 71 -17.73 -8.00 5.24
N LEU A 72 -16.99 -8.27 4.17
CA LEU A 72 -15.52 -8.27 4.13
C LEU A 72 -14.95 -7.05 3.44
N SER A 73 -15.61 -6.55 2.39
CA SER A 73 -15.12 -5.39 1.64
C SER A 73 -16.27 -4.53 1.13
N ALA A 74 -16.09 -3.20 1.13
CA ALA A 74 -16.89 -2.27 0.36
C ALA A 74 -16.31 -2.15 -1.06
N PRO A 75 -17.06 -1.60 -2.05
CA PRO A 75 -16.45 -1.17 -3.31
C PRO A 75 -15.37 -0.15 -3.03
N PHE A 76 -14.18 -0.34 -3.62
CA PHE A 76 -13.00 0.44 -3.30
C PHE A 76 -12.24 0.89 -4.55
N GLU A 77 -11.82 2.14 -4.56
CA GLU A 77 -10.87 2.70 -5.50
C GLU A 77 -10.11 3.81 -4.77
N LEU A 78 -8.79 3.68 -4.63
CA LEU A 78 -8.01 4.63 -3.82
C LEU A 78 -8.02 6.05 -4.44
N PHE A 79 -7.93 6.14 -5.77
CA PHE A 79 -7.92 7.39 -6.52
C PHE A 79 -8.94 7.35 -7.68
N PRO A 80 -10.24 7.59 -7.42
CA PRO A 80 -11.32 7.38 -8.40
C PRO A 80 -11.16 8.16 -9.72
N ASN A 81 -10.50 9.32 -9.67
CA ASN A 81 -10.35 10.19 -10.83
C ASN A 81 -8.99 10.07 -11.54
N MET A 82 -8.14 9.11 -11.12
CA MET A 82 -6.81 8.91 -11.69
C MET A 82 -6.74 7.64 -12.52
N HIS A 83 -5.93 7.64 -13.57
CA HIS A 83 -5.57 6.45 -14.33
C HIS A 83 -4.35 5.78 -13.69
N CYS A 84 -4.55 5.18 -12.51
CA CYS A 84 -3.47 4.55 -11.76
C CYS A 84 -2.88 3.36 -12.51
N GLY A 85 -1.56 3.21 -12.41
CA GLY A 85 -0.82 2.03 -12.84
C GLY A 85 -0.68 0.99 -11.72
N TRP A 86 -0.02 -0.11 -12.06
CA TRP A 86 0.34 -1.16 -11.10
C TRP A 86 1.72 -1.71 -11.40
N SER A 87 2.56 -1.82 -10.37
CA SER A 87 3.89 -2.42 -10.47
C SER A 87 3.92 -3.86 -9.93
N TYR A 88 5.10 -4.41 -9.70
CA TYR A 88 5.24 -5.68 -8.98
C TYR A 88 4.99 -5.49 -7.48
N GLY A 89 3.73 -5.26 -7.11
CA GLY A 89 3.30 -5.19 -5.71
C GLY A 89 2.70 -3.86 -5.25
N PHE A 90 2.66 -2.82 -6.10
CA PHE A 90 2.18 -1.51 -5.69
C PHE A 90 1.24 -0.86 -6.72
N LEU A 91 0.22 -0.17 -6.21
CA LEU A 91 -0.53 0.82 -6.97
C LEU A 91 0.36 2.06 -7.16
N ILE A 92 0.32 2.64 -8.37
CA ILE A 92 1.08 3.86 -8.72
C ILE A 92 0.09 4.95 -9.09
N ASN A 93 0.13 6.10 -8.38
CA ASN A 93 -0.64 7.28 -8.76
C ASN A 93 0.15 8.12 -9.79
N PRO A 94 -0.44 8.44 -10.97
CA PRO A 94 0.25 9.22 -12.01
C PRO A 94 0.27 10.73 -11.74
N GLU A 95 -0.59 11.20 -10.84
CA GLU A 95 -0.80 12.61 -10.51
C GLU A 95 -0.69 12.81 -8.99
N THR A 96 -0.60 14.06 -8.53
CA THR A 96 -0.62 14.37 -7.11
C THR A 96 -1.91 13.87 -6.46
N GLY A 97 -1.76 13.10 -5.40
CA GLY A 97 -2.86 12.58 -4.60
C GLY A 97 -3.60 13.70 -3.84
N PRO A 98 -4.88 13.51 -3.50
CA PRO A 98 -5.69 14.54 -2.85
C PRO A 98 -5.18 14.95 -1.46
N ALA A 99 -4.39 14.12 -0.80
CA ALA A 99 -3.77 14.39 0.50
C ALA A 99 -2.35 14.97 0.40
N GLY A 100 -1.78 15.12 -0.81
CA GLY A 100 -0.47 15.72 -1.03
C GLY A 100 0.61 14.78 -1.58
N ARG A 101 0.35 13.49 -1.64
CA ARG A 101 1.26 12.47 -2.17
C ARG A 101 1.69 12.79 -3.61
N SER A 102 3.00 12.73 -3.88
CA SER A 102 3.58 13.05 -5.19
C SER A 102 3.21 12.05 -6.27
N PRO A 103 3.21 12.46 -7.56
CA PRO A 103 3.10 11.52 -8.68
C PRO A 103 4.20 10.45 -8.62
N GLY A 104 3.86 9.22 -8.98
CA GLY A 104 4.77 8.08 -8.96
C GLY A 104 4.93 7.43 -7.58
N SER A 105 4.19 7.86 -6.57
CA SER A 105 4.20 7.20 -5.27
C SER A 105 3.59 5.80 -5.36
N LEU A 106 4.09 4.92 -4.49
CA LEU A 106 3.71 3.52 -4.41
C LEU A 106 2.80 3.30 -3.20
N ALA A 107 1.73 2.53 -3.35
CA ALA A 107 0.81 2.27 -2.24
C ALA A 107 0.10 0.93 -2.37
N TRP A 108 -0.39 0.39 -1.28
CA TRP A 108 -1.44 -0.61 -1.25
C TRP A 108 -2.06 -0.73 0.13
N ALA A 109 -2.89 -1.79 0.29
CA ALA A 109 -3.64 -2.00 1.52
C ALA A 109 -3.89 -3.48 1.82
N GLY A 110 -4.41 -3.77 3.01
CA GLY A 110 -4.86 -5.09 3.44
C GLY A 110 -6.32 -5.11 3.85
N ILE A 111 -6.92 -6.32 3.87
CA ILE A 111 -8.35 -6.54 4.11
C ILE A 111 -8.88 -5.93 5.42
N ALA A 112 -8.03 -5.80 6.45
CA ALA A 112 -8.39 -5.18 7.72
C ALA A 112 -8.19 -3.66 7.74
N ASN A 113 -8.14 -2.99 6.59
CA ASN A 113 -7.89 -1.55 6.43
C ASN A 113 -6.50 -1.11 6.92
N THR A 114 -5.49 -1.94 6.78
CA THR A 114 -4.10 -1.53 6.88
C THR A 114 -3.71 -0.92 5.54
N HIS A 115 -3.17 0.32 5.55
CA HIS A 115 -2.73 1.03 4.36
C HIS A 115 -1.27 1.47 4.50
N TYR A 116 -0.58 1.56 3.37
CA TYR A 116 0.78 2.09 3.34
C TYR A 116 1.07 2.82 2.03
N TRP A 117 2.04 3.72 2.07
CA TRP A 117 2.56 4.38 0.87
C TRP A 117 4.05 4.68 0.99
N ILE A 118 4.69 4.86 -0.16
CA ILE A 118 6.06 5.33 -0.33
C ILE A 118 6.03 6.48 -1.32
N ASP A 119 6.48 7.64 -0.91
CA ASP A 119 6.66 8.82 -1.76
C ASP A 119 8.15 9.15 -1.83
N ALA A 120 8.80 8.71 -2.89
CA ALA A 120 10.23 8.90 -3.07
C ALA A 120 10.60 10.36 -3.41
N ALA A 121 9.66 11.17 -3.89
CA ALA A 121 9.93 12.56 -4.24
C ALA A 121 10.06 13.45 -2.99
N THR A 122 9.39 13.08 -1.90
CA THR A 122 9.41 13.80 -0.61
C THR A 122 10.11 13.03 0.50
N ASP A 123 10.75 11.89 0.17
CA ASP A 123 11.38 10.98 1.15
C ASP A 123 10.43 10.55 2.28
N THR A 124 9.16 10.37 1.94
CA THR A 124 8.08 10.09 2.90
C THR A 124 7.56 8.66 2.75
N ILE A 125 7.40 7.99 3.87
CA ILE A 125 6.67 6.72 3.96
C ILE A 125 5.60 6.82 5.04
N GLY A 126 4.48 6.13 4.83
CA GLY A 126 3.44 6.06 5.84
C GLY A 126 2.88 4.65 5.97
N VAL A 127 2.55 4.29 7.21
CA VAL A 127 1.88 3.04 7.57
C VAL A 127 0.72 3.37 8.49
N PHE A 128 -0.48 3.04 8.05
CA PHE A 128 -1.71 3.17 8.83
C PHE A 128 -2.23 1.76 9.12
N MET A 129 -2.28 1.38 10.39
CA MET A 129 -2.77 0.06 10.80
C MET A 129 -4.11 0.16 11.48
N ALA A 130 -5.08 -0.58 10.95
CA ALA A 130 -6.40 -0.77 11.53
C ALA A 130 -6.75 -2.26 11.56
N GLN A 131 -7.78 -2.60 12.33
CA GLN A 131 -8.36 -3.94 12.43
C GLN A 131 -9.88 -3.81 12.28
N MET A 132 -10.30 -3.28 11.13
CA MET A 132 -11.68 -2.94 10.83
C MET A 132 -12.15 -3.65 9.56
N LEU A 133 -13.39 -4.11 9.57
CA LEU A 133 -14.14 -4.61 8.42
C LEU A 133 -15.44 -3.82 8.27
N PRO A 134 -15.93 -3.69 7.06
CA PRO A 134 -15.37 -4.15 5.77
C PRO A 134 -14.18 -3.29 5.32
N PHE A 135 -13.28 -3.88 4.52
CA PHE A 135 -12.21 -3.12 3.84
C PHE A 135 -12.79 -1.99 3.00
N GLY A 136 -12.14 -0.83 3.02
CA GLY A 136 -12.56 0.33 2.22
C GLY A 136 -13.80 1.05 2.75
N GLU A 137 -14.24 0.78 3.99
CA GLU A 137 -15.36 1.49 4.60
C GLU A 137 -15.05 2.97 4.83
N ALA A 138 -16.08 3.83 4.67
CA ALA A 138 -15.90 5.27 4.62
C ALA A 138 -15.27 5.90 5.89
N PRO A 139 -15.65 5.52 7.13
CA PRO A 139 -15.00 6.06 8.35
C PRO A 139 -13.49 5.80 8.40
N THR A 140 -13.06 4.57 8.13
CA THR A 140 -11.62 4.22 8.15
C THR A 140 -10.87 4.89 7.01
N MET A 141 -11.47 4.99 5.81
CA MET A 141 -10.88 5.71 4.69
C MET A 141 -10.72 7.20 4.99
N SER A 142 -11.68 7.81 5.67
CA SER A 142 -11.59 9.21 6.12
C SER A 142 -10.44 9.42 7.12
N ALA A 143 -10.29 8.50 8.08
CA ALA A 143 -9.18 8.54 9.03
C ALA A 143 -7.82 8.35 8.34
N PHE A 144 -7.72 7.40 7.39
CA PHE A 144 -6.51 7.20 6.60
C PHE A 144 -6.16 8.45 5.78
N THR A 145 -7.12 9.06 5.09
CA THR A 145 -6.88 10.28 4.30
C THR A 145 -6.45 11.45 5.18
N ALA A 146 -7.03 11.61 6.36
CA ALA A 146 -6.62 12.63 7.32
C ALA A 146 -5.19 12.39 7.83
N PHE A 147 -4.85 11.13 8.15
CA PHE A 147 -3.49 10.74 8.54
C PHE A 147 -2.47 11.03 7.44
N GLU A 148 -2.78 10.67 6.19
CA GLU A 148 -1.93 10.97 5.04
C GLU A 148 -1.73 12.48 4.87
N ALA A 149 -2.81 13.27 4.92
CA ALA A 149 -2.73 14.72 4.79
C ALA A 149 -1.85 15.37 5.87
N MET A 150 -1.85 14.86 7.09
CA MET A 150 -0.98 15.36 8.16
C MET A 150 0.52 15.16 7.85
N ALA A 151 0.88 14.09 7.13
CA ALA A 151 2.27 13.84 6.73
C ALA A 151 2.81 14.90 5.75
N TYR A 152 1.93 15.58 5.00
CA TYR A 152 2.29 16.59 4.00
C TYR A 152 2.02 18.04 4.44
N GLN A 153 1.41 18.27 5.60
CA GLN A 153 1.11 19.62 6.11
C GLN A 153 2.28 20.35 6.75
N GLY A 154 3.42 19.74 6.89
CA GLY A 154 4.61 20.30 7.56
C GLY A 154 5.92 20.15 6.78
N ALA A 155 5.85 19.73 5.53
CA ALA A 155 7.00 19.56 4.66
C ALA A 155 7.31 20.81 3.83
#